data_9078456105eeda75be61ecec02627987
#
_entry.id   9078456105eeda75be61ecec02627987
#
_cell.length_a   1.000
_cell.length_b   1.000
_cell.length_c   1.000
_cell.angle_alpha   90.00
_cell.angle_beta   90.00
_cell.angle_gamma   90.00
#
_symmetry.space_group_name_H-M   'P 1'
#
loop_
_entity.id
_entity.type
_entity.pdbx_description
1 polymer ?
#
loop_
_entity_poly.entity_id
_entity_poly.type
_entity_poly.pdbx_seq_one_letter_code
_entity_poly.pdbx_strand_id
1 'polypeptide(L)'
;GMEMRLKALHEFTSKLPKIEASGETPDYGYSTETAIRSGVIRGIEHEISGYIQHLKKNYPSLLVFLTGGNEFSFDTNLKSGIFADGFLVLKGLNRILDYNDVI
;
A
#
# COMPACT_ATOMS: atom_id res chain seq x y z
N GLY A 1 1.85 1.45 -8.09
CA GLY A 1 0.86 1.49 -7.08
C GLY A 1 -0.52 1.03 -7.50
N MET A 2 -1.45 1.34 -6.66
CA MET A 2 -2.86 0.96 -6.82
C MET A 2 -3.46 1.47 -8.13
N GLU A 3 -3.31 2.75 -8.42
CA GLU A 3 -3.86 3.37 -9.63
C GLU A 3 -3.25 2.77 -10.89
N MET A 4 -1.97 2.47 -10.88
CA MET A 4 -1.29 1.85 -12.01
C MET A 4 -1.85 0.46 -12.30
N ARG A 5 -2.13 -0.34 -11.27
CA ARG A 5 -2.70 -1.69 -11.42
C ARG A 5 -4.11 -1.62 -11.98
N LEU A 6 -4.94 -0.71 -11.47
CA LEU A 6 -6.31 -0.51 -11.96
C LEU A 6 -6.30 -0.06 -13.42
N LYS A 7 -5.42 0.87 -13.76
CA LYS A 7 -5.27 1.37 -15.13
C LYS A 7 -4.79 0.27 -16.08
N ALA A 8 -3.80 -0.52 -15.66
CA ALA A 8 -3.25 -1.60 -16.48
C ALA A 8 -4.29 -2.67 -16.79
N LEU A 9 -5.13 -3.03 -15.82
CA LEU A 9 -6.21 -4.00 -16.04
C LEU A 9 -7.18 -3.52 -17.09
N HIS A 10 -7.47 -2.24 -17.13
CA HIS A 10 -8.33 -1.67 -18.17
C HIS A 10 -7.60 -1.60 -19.53
N GLU A 11 -6.42 -0.99 -19.56
CA GLU A 11 -5.73 -0.67 -20.82
C GLU A 11 -5.15 -1.90 -21.53
N PHE A 12 -4.66 -2.89 -20.79
CA PHE A 12 -4.02 -4.06 -21.37
C PHE A 12 -4.92 -5.28 -21.49
N THR A 13 -6.22 -5.12 -21.26
CA THR A 13 -7.22 -6.15 -21.51
C THR A 13 -8.29 -5.63 -22.44
N SER A 14 -8.97 -6.54 -23.14
CA SER A 14 -9.96 -6.13 -24.17
C SER A 14 -11.30 -5.73 -23.59
N LYS A 15 -11.66 -6.21 -22.39
CA LYS A 15 -13.03 -6.09 -21.87
C LYS A 15 -13.13 -5.56 -20.44
N LEU A 16 -12.05 -5.45 -19.69
CA LEU A 16 -12.14 -5.00 -18.31
C LEU A 16 -12.34 -3.48 -18.26
N PRO A 17 -13.34 -2.99 -17.53
CA PRO A 17 -13.58 -1.56 -17.41
C PRO A 17 -12.53 -0.91 -16.52
N LYS A 18 -12.43 0.41 -16.62
CA LYS A 18 -11.63 1.19 -15.68
C LYS A 18 -12.40 1.33 -14.37
N ILE A 19 -11.81 0.82 -13.29
CA ILE A 19 -12.42 0.84 -11.96
C ILE A 19 -11.67 1.82 -11.07
N GLU A 20 -12.43 2.64 -10.34
CA GLU A 20 -11.88 3.57 -9.37
C GLU A 20 -11.47 2.85 -8.09
N ALA A 21 -10.46 3.39 -7.41
CA ALA A 21 -10.01 2.83 -6.13
C ALA A 21 -11.02 3.02 -5.01
N SER A 22 -11.80 4.09 -5.06
CA SER A 22 -12.86 4.35 -4.08
C SER A 22 -14.08 3.48 -4.34
N GLY A 23 -14.73 3.02 -3.28
CA GLY A 23 -15.92 2.21 -3.36
C GLY A 23 -15.83 0.96 -2.51
N GLU A 24 -16.84 0.13 -2.60
CA GLU A 24 -16.93 -1.10 -1.83
C GLU A 24 -15.78 -2.06 -2.19
N THR A 25 -15.07 -2.54 -1.19
CA THR A 25 -13.92 -3.42 -1.34
C THR A 25 -14.10 -4.64 -0.44
N PRO A 26 -14.98 -5.58 -0.81
CA PRO A 26 -15.18 -6.80 -0.02
C PRO A 26 -13.95 -7.71 -0.11
N ASP A 27 -13.86 -8.71 0.77
CA ASP A 27 -12.77 -9.69 0.72
C ASP A 27 -12.81 -10.51 -0.57
N TYR A 28 -14.02 -10.82 -1.05
CA TYR A 28 -14.23 -11.52 -2.31
C TYR A 28 -15.22 -10.73 -3.16
N GLY A 29 -14.82 -10.41 -4.38
CA GLY A 29 -15.68 -9.66 -5.29
C GLY A 29 -16.89 -10.46 -5.73
N TYR A 30 -18.02 -9.79 -5.82
CA TYR A 30 -19.29 -10.38 -6.29
C TYR A 30 -19.78 -9.77 -7.61
N SER A 31 -19.06 -8.83 -8.15
CA SER A 31 -19.30 -8.18 -9.44
C SER A 31 -17.96 -7.92 -10.12
N THR A 32 -17.98 -7.56 -11.40
CA THR A 32 -16.76 -7.18 -12.10
C THR A 32 -16.05 -6.03 -11.39
N GLU A 33 -16.81 -5.01 -11.00
CA GLU A 33 -16.26 -3.84 -10.30
C GLU A 33 -15.61 -4.22 -8.97
N THR A 34 -16.34 -4.92 -8.10
CA THR A 34 -15.81 -5.29 -6.79
C THR A 34 -14.69 -6.30 -6.89
N ALA A 35 -14.74 -7.21 -7.87
CA ALA A 35 -13.66 -8.18 -8.08
C ALA A 35 -12.35 -7.50 -8.49
N ILE A 36 -12.41 -6.54 -9.40
CA ILE A 36 -11.22 -5.80 -9.84
C ILE A 36 -10.68 -4.95 -8.68
N ARG A 37 -11.54 -4.18 -8.03
CA ARG A 37 -11.12 -3.32 -6.91
C ARG A 37 -10.54 -4.13 -5.76
N SER A 38 -11.23 -5.16 -5.33
CA SER A 38 -10.77 -6.02 -4.24
C SER A 38 -9.49 -6.76 -4.61
N GLY A 39 -9.40 -7.27 -5.81
CA GLY A 39 -8.20 -7.95 -6.28
C GLY A 39 -6.97 -7.07 -6.22
N VAL A 40 -7.08 -5.83 -6.66
CA VAL A 40 -5.96 -4.88 -6.61
C VAL A 40 -5.66 -4.45 -5.17
N ILE A 41 -6.64 -3.97 -4.43
CA ILE A 41 -6.42 -3.41 -3.09
C ILE A 41 -6.01 -4.49 -2.09
N ARG A 42 -6.76 -5.59 -2.02
CA ARG A 42 -6.44 -6.70 -1.11
C ARG A 42 -5.13 -7.38 -1.51
N GLY A 43 -4.86 -7.47 -2.82
CA GLY A 43 -3.60 -7.99 -3.33
C GLY A 43 -2.40 -7.20 -2.81
N ILE A 44 -2.45 -5.87 -2.88
CA ILE A 44 -1.39 -5.00 -2.35
C ILE A 44 -1.26 -5.15 -0.83
N GLU A 45 -2.38 -5.17 -0.10
CA GLU A 45 -2.37 -5.36 1.35
C GLU A 45 -1.71 -6.68 1.74
N HIS A 46 -2.00 -7.76 1.04
CA HIS A 46 -1.39 -9.06 1.27
C HIS A 46 0.09 -9.09 0.94
N GLU A 47 0.52 -8.42 -0.13
CA GLU A 47 1.93 -8.28 -0.45
C GLU A 47 2.69 -7.59 0.68
N ILE A 48 2.19 -6.45 1.14
CA ILE A 48 2.82 -5.69 2.22
C ILE A 48 2.85 -6.50 3.50
N SER A 49 1.73 -7.10 3.87
CA SER A 49 1.63 -7.94 5.07
C SER A 49 2.58 -9.13 5.02
N GLY A 50 2.70 -9.77 3.85
CA GLY A 50 3.62 -10.89 3.66
C GLY A 50 5.08 -10.49 3.86
N TYR A 51 5.50 -9.36 3.29
CA TYR A 51 6.86 -8.84 3.50
C TYR A 51 7.11 -8.50 4.96
N ILE A 52 6.18 -7.83 5.62
CA ILE A 52 6.31 -7.46 7.03
C ILE A 52 6.45 -8.71 7.90
N GLN A 53 5.59 -9.69 7.72
CA GLN A 53 5.64 -10.93 8.48
C GLN A 53 6.96 -11.67 8.28
N HIS A 54 7.43 -11.73 7.04
CA HIS A 54 8.70 -12.37 6.72
C HIS A 54 9.88 -11.67 7.40
N LEU A 55 9.93 -10.34 7.31
CA LEU A 55 11.01 -9.56 7.91
C LEU A 55 11.00 -9.59 9.43
N LYS A 56 9.84 -9.59 10.06
CA LYS A 56 9.70 -9.63 11.52
C LYS A 56 10.21 -10.93 12.14
N LYS A 57 10.31 -12.00 11.38
CA LYS A 57 10.92 -13.25 11.86
C LYS A 57 12.39 -13.04 12.24
N ASN A 58 13.12 -12.25 11.46
CA ASN A 58 14.52 -11.95 11.69
C ASN A 58 14.73 -10.65 12.48
N TYR A 59 13.77 -9.74 12.44
CA TYR A 59 13.84 -8.43 13.06
C TYR A 59 12.57 -8.18 13.87
N PRO A 60 12.41 -8.80 15.06
CA PRO A 60 11.16 -8.70 15.83
C PRO A 60 10.75 -7.27 16.21
N SER A 61 11.71 -6.37 16.31
CA SER A 61 11.49 -4.97 16.66
C SER A 61 11.35 -4.06 15.45
N LEU A 62 11.18 -4.63 14.26
CA LEU A 62 11.05 -3.88 13.03
C LEU A 62 9.90 -2.87 13.10
N LEU A 63 10.21 -1.63 12.75
CA LEU A 63 9.20 -0.58 12.54
C LEU A 63 9.00 -0.40 11.04
N VAL A 64 7.76 -0.24 10.63
CA VAL A 64 7.39 -0.13 9.22
C VAL A 64 6.70 1.22 8.99
N PHE A 65 7.19 1.95 8.00
CA PHE A 65 6.58 3.20 7.57
C PHE A 65 6.05 3.05 6.16
N LEU A 66 4.76 3.29 5.98
CA LEU A 66 4.14 3.34 4.67
C LEU A 66 4.09 4.78 4.19
N THR A 67 4.49 5.01 2.95
CA THR A 67 4.46 6.32 2.32
C THR A 67 3.74 6.23 0.97
N GLY A 68 3.33 7.37 0.45
CA GLY A 68 2.51 7.45 -0.74
C GLY A 68 1.12 7.99 -0.41
N GLY A 69 0.23 8.02 -1.37
CA GLY A 69 -1.11 8.59 -1.21
C GLY A 69 -2.21 7.59 -0.87
N ASN A 70 -1.88 6.32 -0.70
CA ASN A 70 -2.87 5.26 -0.54
C ASN A 70 -3.06 4.87 0.92
N GLU A 71 -4.31 4.61 1.28
CA GLU A 71 -4.67 4.06 2.58
C GLU A 71 -5.01 2.58 2.43
N PHE A 72 -4.50 1.78 3.35
CA PHE A 72 -4.74 0.35 3.37
C PHE A 72 -5.25 -0.11 4.72
N SER A 73 -6.06 -1.18 4.71
CA SER A 73 -6.51 -1.84 5.92
C SER A 73 -5.61 -3.04 6.20
N PHE A 74 -5.09 -3.10 7.43
CA PHE A 74 -4.24 -4.21 7.87
C PHE A 74 -4.84 -4.90 9.09
N ASP A 75 -4.41 -6.14 9.31
CA ASP A 75 -4.71 -6.87 10.53
C ASP A 75 -4.23 -6.07 11.75
N THR A 76 -5.00 -6.09 12.83
CA THR A 76 -4.72 -5.35 14.06
C THR A 76 -3.32 -5.66 14.62
N ASN A 77 -2.88 -6.89 14.52
CA ASN A 77 -1.55 -7.29 14.99
C ASN A 77 -0.41 -6.68 14.18
N LEU A 78 -0.64 -6.40 12.90
CA LEU A 78 0.33 -5.75 12.03
C LEU A 78 0.29 -4.24 12.19
N LYS A 79 -0.89 -3.64 12.42
CA LYS A 79 -1.04 -2.19 12.57
C LYS A 79 -0.20 -1.59 13.68
N SER A 80 0.06 -2.32 14.76
CA SER A 80 0.83 -1.82 15.89
C SER A 80 2.26 -1.44 15.53
N GLY A 81 2.81 -2.02 14.45
CA GLY A 81 4.16 -1.71 13.99
C GLY A 81 4.21 -0.99 12.65
N ILE A 82 3.06 -0.53 12.14
CA ILE A 82 3.00 0.14 10.84
C ILE A 82 2.59 1.60 11.03
N PHE A 83 3.37 2.50 10.47
CA PHE A 83 3.12 3.93 10.50
C PHE A 83 2.87 4.42 9.07
N ALA A 84 1.78 5.16 8.85
CA ALA A 84 1.44 5.73 7.55
C ALA A 84 1.78 7.22 7.54
N ASP A 85 2.67 7.63 6.63
CA ASP A 85 3.04 9.04 6.46
C ASP A 85 3.36 9.30 4.99
N GLY A 86 2.45 10.00 4.30
CA GLY A 86 2.60 10.36 2.90
C GLY A 86 3.76 11.32 2.62
N PHE A 87 4.29 11.97 3.65
CA PHE A 87 5.38 12.95 3.53
C PHE A 87 6.72 12.43 4.05
N LEU A 88 6.84 11.13 4.32
CA LEU A 88 8.04 10.55 4.92
C LEU A 88 9.30 10.85 4.11
N VAL A 89 9.23 10.76 2.79
CA VAL A 89 10.37 11.03 1.90
C VAL A 89 10.83 12.48 2.03
N LEU A 90 9.89 13.43 2.05
CA LEU A 90 10.21 14.86 2.21
C LEU A 90 10.80 15.13 3.59
N LYS A 91 10.25 14.53 4.64
CA LYS A 91 10.81 14.65 6.00
C LYS A 91 12.22 14.09 6.09
N GLY A 92 12.47 12.95 5.44
CA GLY A 92 13.80 12.35 5.39
C GLY A 92 14.82 13.23 4.70
N LEU A 93 14.46 13.83 3.56
CA LEU A 93 15.32 14.76 2.83
C LEU A 93 15.65 15.99 3.66
N ASN A 94 14.66 16.57 4.35
CA ASN A 94 14.89 17.72 5.23
C ASN A 94 15.88 17.40 6.35
N ARG A 95 15.78 16.22 6.95
CA ARG A 95 16.73 15.81 7.99
C ARG A 95 18.17 15.68 7.45
N ILE A 96 18.33 15.16 6.26
CA ILE A 96 19.64 15.05 5.61
C ILE A 96 20.22 16.43 5.35
N LEU A 97 19.43 17.37 4.84
CA LEU A 97 19.85 18.74 4.59
C LEU A 97 20.24 19.44 5.90
N ASP A 98 19.44 19.33 6.94
CA ASP A 98 19.74 19.90 8.25
C ASP A 98 21.02 19.36 8.84
N TYR A 99 21.27 18.07 8.71
CA TYR A 99 22.52 17.43 9.15
C TYR A 99 23.73 17.99 8.41
N ASN A 100 23.64 18.16 7.11
CA ASN A 100 24.72 18.69 6.28
C ASN A 100 25.01 20.18 6.58
N ASP A 101 23.97 20.97 6.95
CA ASP A 101 24.14 22.37 7.30
C ASP A 101 24.91 22.56 8.62
N VAL A 102 24.86 21.56 9.50
CA VAL A 102 25.55 21.60 10.80
C VAL A 102 27.05 21.26 10.66
N ILE A 103 27.40 20.54 9.63
CA ILE A 103 28.78 20.13 9.35
C ILE A 103 29.51 21.21 8.57
#